data_27566a8e757b3c2286edbc4e2556178f
#
_entry.id   27566a8e757b3c2286edbc4e2556178f
#
_cell.length_a   1.000
_cell.length_b   1.000
_cell.length_c   1.000
_cell.angle_alpha   90.00
_cell.angle_beta   90.00
_cell.angle_gamma   90.00
#
_symmetry.space_group_name_H-M   'P 1'
#
loop_
_entity.id
_entity.type
_entity.pdbx_description
1 polymer ?
#
loop_
_entity_poly.entity_id
_entity_poly.type
_entity_poly.pdbx_seq_one_letter_code
_entity_poly.pdbx_strand_id
1 'polypeptide(L)'
;MLEFCLLTFIKEFRVGCPFSQSVSQPVDERLTRAAIFLVVTINPGKAAEVAVRAHCSILSSLIRGVGFRISDGGLSCVMGVSEGGWERLFGDTKPEYLHVFREINGVHHAPSTPGDLLYHIRAARMDLCFELASRILSDLGNSVSVVDSVQGFRYFDDRDLLGFVDGTENPVAQAAVDATLIGDEDMVFAGGS
;
A
#
# COMPACT_ATOMS: atom_id res chain seq x y z
N MET A 1 -11.13 11.38 -0.90
CA MET A 1 -10.68 10.28 -1.78
C MET A 1 -9.19 10.46 -1.92
N LEU A 2 -8.41 9.64 -1.21
CA LEU A 2 -6.95 9.65 -1.25
C LEU A 2 -6.53 8.92 -2.52
N GLU A 3 -6.19 9.64 -3.59
CA GLU A 3 -5.45 9.05 -4.71
C GLU A 3 -3.99 8.93 -4.30
N PHE A 4 -3.67 7.85 -3.64
CA PHE A 4 -2.32 7.31 -3.69
C PHE A 4 -2.22 6.48 -4.96
N CYS A 5 -1.32 6.85 -5.86
CA CYS A 5 -0.87 5.91 -6.86
C CYS A 5 -0.24 4.74 -6.11
N LEU A 6 -0.96 3.63 -6.00
CA LEU A 6 -0.51 2.39 -5.37
C LEU A 6 0.53 1.75 -6.29
N LEU A 7 1.73 2.31 -6.32
CA LEU A 7 2.85 1.75 -7.06
C LEU A 7 3.63 0.80 -6.19
N THR A 8 3.42 -0.44 -6.48
CA THR A 8 4.01 -1.56 -5.80
C THR A 8 5.26 -2.03 -6.49
N PHE A 9 6.42 -1.55 -6.08
CA PHE A 9 7.68 -2.16 -6.43
C PHE A 9 8.47 -2.49 -5.17
N ILE A 10 8.24 -3.67 -4.60
CA ILE A 10 9.27 -4.32 -3.79
C ILE A 10 10.03 -5.28 -4.71
N LYS A 11 10.97 -4.76 -5.51
CA LYS A 11 12.09 -5.61 -5.92
C LYS A 11 12.81 -5.98 -4.63
N GLU A 12 12.71 -7.24 -4.19
CA GLU A 12 13.67 -7.75 -3.22
C GLU A 12 15.07 -7.45 -3.78
N PHE A 13 15.75 -6.51 -3.17
CA PHE A 13 17.14 -6.21 -3.46
C PHE A 13 17.98 -7.39 -2.95
N ARG A 14 17.92 -8.53 -3.65
CA ARG A 14 18.88 -9.60 -3.49
C ARG A 14 20.06 -9.29 -4.40
N VAL A 15 21.10 -8.74 -3.81
CA VAL A 15 22.42 -8.74 -4.40
C VAL A 15 22.78 -10.20 -4.65
N GLY A 16 22.77 -10.62 -5.92
CA GLY A 16 23.43 -11.85 -6.38
C GLY A 16 22.58 -13.09 -6.68
N CYS A 17 21.26 -13.00 -6.90
CA CYS A 17 20.48 -14.17 -7.36
C CYS A 17 19.81 -13.90 -8.71
N PRO A 18 20.20 -14.60 -9.81
CA PRO A 18 19.73 -14.31 -11.17
C PRO A 18 18.32 -14.83 -11.53
N PHE A 19 17.55 -15.38 -10.57
CA PHE A 19 16.24 -15.99 -10.81
C PHE A 19 15.20 -15.68 -9.70
N SER A 20 15.10 -14.42 -9.27
CA SER A 20 13.96 -14.04 -8.43
C SER A 20 12.89 -13.40 -9.33
N GLN A 21 11.82 -14.13 -9.63
CA GLN A 21 10.60 -13.54 -10.15
C GLN A 21 10.09 -12.53 -9.10
N SER A 22 9.99 -11.26 -9.49
CA SER A 22 9.33 -10.25 -8.66
C SER A 22 7.85 -10.64 -8.56
N VAL A 23 7.38 -10.90 -7.35
CA VAL A 23 5.96 -11.15 -7.10
C VAL A 23 5.31 -9.80 -6.81
N SER A 24 4.29 -9.45 -7.59
CA SER A 24 3.48 -8.25 -7.33
C SER A 24 2.80 -8.33 -5.97
N GLN A 25 2.59 -7.19 -5.32
CA GLN A 25 1.76 -7.17 -4.11
C GLN A 25 0.29 -7.53 -4.46
N PRO A 26 -0.47 -8.07 -3.51
CA PRO A 26 -1.85 -8.54 -3.76
C PRO A 26 -2.84 -7.36 -3.80
N VAL A 27 -2.71 -6.47 -4.80
CA VAL A 27 -3.58 -5.28 -4.93
C VAL A 27 -5.02 -5.65 -5.29
N ASP A 28 -5.19 -6.70 -6.10
CA ASP A 28 -6.46 -7.23 -6.60
C ASP A 28 -7.09 -8.30 -5.68
N GLU A 29 -6.53 -8.49 -4.47
CA GLU A 29 -7.03 -9.51 -3.55
C GLU A 29 -8.45 -9.18 -3.06
N ARG A 30 -9.23 -10.21 -2.76
CA ARG A 30 -10.62 -10.08 -2.33
C ARG A 30 -10.76 -9.20 -1.10
N LEU A 31 -11.87 -8.46 -1.04
CA LEU A 31 -12.24 -7.64 0.12
C LEU A 31 -12.37 -8.50 1.38
N THR A 32 -11.86 -7.98 2.48
CA THR A 32 -11.90 -8.61 3.80
C THR A 32 -12.87 -7.86 4.72
N ARG A 33 -13.10 -8.41 5.92
CA ARG A 33 -14.04 -7.81 6.89
C ARG A 33 -13.47 -6.60 7.62
N ALA A 34 -12.16 -6.49 7.69
CA ALA A 34 -11.46 -5.42 8.39
C ALA A 34 -10.33 -4.87 7.54
N ALA A 35 -10.08 -3.58 7.66
CA ALA A 35 -8.93 -2.93 7.05
C ALA A 35 -8.39 -1.82 7.94
N ILE A 36 -7.08 -1.53 7.80
CA ILE A 36 -6.44 -0.32 8.31
C ILE A 36 -5.72 0.35 7.15
N PHE A 37 -5.99 1.64 6.96
CA PHE A 37 -5.22 2.52 6.09
C PHE A 37 -4.32 3.36 6.98
N LEU A 38 -3.02 3.15 6.90
CA LEU A 38 -2.02 3.83 7.69
C LEU A 38 -1.14 4.67 6.77
N VAL A 39 -1.15 5.99 6.95
CA VAL A 39 -0.35 6.94 6.19
C VAL A 39 0.76 7.49 7.07
N VAL A 40 1.99 7.44 6.56
CA VAL A 40 3.16 7.97 7.27
C VAL A 40 4.01 8.86 6.36
N THR A 41 4.68 9.85 6.97
CA THR A 41 5.75 10.62 6.33
C THR A 41 7.09 10.17 6.86
N ILE A 42 8.10 10.13 5.99
CA ILE A 42 9.48 9.81 6.36
C ILE A 42 10.11 11.04 7.03
N ASN A 43 10.62 10.87 8.23
CA ASN A 43 11.26 11.98 8.94
C ASN A 43 12.52 12.48 8.22
N PRO A 44 12.95 13.73 8.42
CA PRO A 44 14.13 14.26 7.77
C PRO A 44 15.40 13.50 8.13
N GLY A 45 16.29 13.34 7.17
CA GLY A 45 17.63 12.79 7.35
C GLY A 45 17.84 11.41 6.74
N LYS A 46 19.08 11.17 6.30
CA LYS A 46 19.50 9.92 5.63
C LYS A 46 19.29 8.67 6.48
N ALA A 47 19.40 8.78 7.80
CA ALA A 47 19.19 7.64 8.70
C ALA A 47 17.72 7.12 8.61
N ALA A 48 16.74 8.03 8.53
CA ALA A 48 15.34 7.67 8.37
C ALA A 48 15.10 6.98 7.01
N GLU A 49 15.65 7.51 5.92
CA GLU A 49 15.54 6.91 4.59
C GLU A 49 16.16 5.50 4.53
N VAL A 50 17.31 5.31 5.18
CA VAL A 50 17.95 3.99 5.27
C VAL A 50 17.09 3.00 6.05
N ALA A 51 16.54 3.42 7.19
CA ALA A 51 15.66 2.59 8.00
C ALA A 51 14.38 2.19 7.24
N VAL A 52 13.76 3.14 6.53
CA VAL A 52 12.55 2.86 5.72
C VAL A 52 12.87 1.91 4.58
N ARG A 53 14.00 2.06 3.88
CA ARG A 53 14.43 1.09 2.85
C ARG A 53 14.64 -0.32 3.43
N ALA A 54 15.24 -0.41 4.61
CA ALA A 54 15.42 -1.69 5.30
C ALA A 54 14.04 -2.31 5.64
N HIS A 55 13.11 -1.49 6.15
CA HIS A 55 11.73 -1.90 6.41
C HIS A 55 11.04 -2.46 5.16
N CYS A 56 11.15 -1.80 4.00
CA CYS A 56 10.57 -2.29 2.75
C CYS A 56 11.03 -3.72 2.43
N SER A 57 12.29 -4.06 2.71
CA SER A 57 12.83 -5.39 2.44
C SER A 57 12.31 -6.50 3.37
N ILE A 58 11.79 -6.15 4.55
CA ILE A 58 11.31 -7.13 5.55
C ILE A 58 9.79 -7.17 5.68
N LEU A 59 9.05 -6.26 5.03
CA LEU A 59 7.59 -6.15 5.17
C LEU A 59 6.87 -7.48 4.92
N SER A 60 7.25 -8.22 3.87
CA SER A 60 6.68 -9.54 3.60
C SER A 60 6.90 -10.55 4.74
N SER A 61 8.02 -10.44 5.45
CA SER A 61 8.31 -11.27 6.61
C SER A 61 7.49 -10.88 7.84
N LEU A 62 7.22 -9.59 8.02
CA LEU A 62 6.31 -9.10 9.07
C LEU A 62 4.89 -9.62 8.84
N ILE A 63 4.37 -9.52 7.60
CA ILE A 63 3.04 -10.02 7.22
C ILE A 63 2.93 -11.52 7.55
N ARG A 64 3.91 -12.33 7.07
CA ARG A 64 3.96 -13.77 7.36
C ARG A 64 4.04 -14.06 8.85
N GLY A 65 4.86 -13.31 9.59
CA GLY A 65 5.05 -13.50 11.03
C GLY A 65 3.79 -13.25 11.85
N VAL A 66 2.95 -12.28 11.45
CA VAL A 66 1.66 -12.02 12.09
C VAL A 66 0.62 -13.05 11.66
N GLY A 67 0.53 -13.36 10.36
CA GLY A 67 -0.49 -14.27 9.82
C GLY A 67 -0.26 -15.74 10.12
N PHE A 68 0.95 -16.14 10.50
CA PHE A 68 1.39 -17.53 10.59
C PHE A 68 0.48 -18.42 11.47
N ARG A 69 -0.04 -17.91 12.58
CA ARG A 69 -0.83 -18.69 13.55
C ARG A 69 -2.33 -18.71 13.23
N ILE A 70 -2.78 -17.91 12.27
CA ILE A 70 -4.20 -17.73 11.94
C ILE A 70 -4.32 -17.85 10.40
N SER A 71 -4.26 -19.09 9.94
CA SER A 71 -4.22 -19.41 8.50
C SER A 71 -5.47 -18.98 7.72
N ASP A 72 -6.61 -18.88 8.41
CA ASP A 72 -7.90 -18.41 7.85
C ASP A 72 -8.12 -16.89 8.02
N GLY A 73 -7.12 -16.20 8.58
CA GLY A 73 -7.18 -14.77 8.84
C GLY A 73 -7.15 -13.88 7.59
N GLY A 74 -6.69 -14.40 6.45
CA GLY A 74 -6.60 -13.66 5.20
C GLY A 74 -5.85 -12.33 5.34
N LEU A 75 -4.77 -12.31 6.17
CA LEU A 75 -3.97 -11.10 6.38
C LEU A 75 -3.15 -10.78 5.15
N SER A 76 -3.37 -9.60 4.59
CA SER A 76 -2.57 -9.03 3.50
C SER A 76 -2.27 -7.56 3.78
N CYS A 77 -1.24 -7.06 3.11
CA CYS A 77 -0.86 -5.65 3.17
C CYS A 77 -0.28 -5.24 1.82
N VAL A 78 -0.78 -4.15 1.31
CA VAL A 78 -0.22 -3.44 0.16
C VAL A 78 0.42 -2.15 0.65
N MET A 79 1.65 -1.90 0.24
CA MET A 79 2.37 -0.66 0.55
C MET A 79 2.43 0.20 -0.72
N GLY A 80 1.84 1.39 -0.66
CA GLY A 80 1.98 2.43 -1.68
C GLY A 80 3.08 3.42 -1.31
N VAL A 81 3.71 4.00 -2.31
CA VAL A 81 4.75 5.03 -2.17
C VAL A 81 4.34 6.25 -2.97
N SER A 82 4.36 7.43 -2.37
CA SER A 82 4.11 8.69 -3.08
C SER A 82 5.30 9.08 -3.96
N GLU A 83 5.12 10.06 -4.86
CA GLU A 83 6.20 10.59 -5.69
C GLU A 83 7.38 11.07 -4.84
N GLY A 84 7.12 11.90 -3.80
CA GLY A 84 8.18 12.40 -2.92
C GLY A 84 8.85 11.31 -2.09
N GLY A 85 8.08 10.32 -1.63
CA GLY A 85 8.61 9.13 -0.97
C GLY A 85 9.49 8.30 -1.90
N TRP A 86 9.06 8.16 -3.17
CA TRP A 86 9.81 7.43 -4.19
C TRP A 86 11.18 8.05 -4.45
N GLU A 87 11.23 9.36 -4.71
CA GLU A 87 12.49 10.08 -4.97
C GLU A 87 13.49 9.93 -3.82
N ARG A 88 13.01 10.01 -2.58
CA ARG A 88 13.82 9.83 -1.37
C ARG A 88 14.35 8.41 -1.18
N LEU A 89 13.54 7.41 -1.51
CA LEU A 89 13.87 6.01 -1.27
C LEU A 89 14.60 5.36 -2.46
N PHE A 90 14.21 5.67 -3.70
CA PHE A 90 14.63 4.94 -4.89
C PHE A 90 15.32 5.79 -5.95
N GLY A 91 15.28 7.12 -5.82
CA GLY A 91 15.90 8.07 -6.73
C GLY A 91 14.99 8.52 -7.88
N ASP A 92 15.59 9.10 -8.92
CA ASP A 92 14.87 9.85 -9.95
C ASP A 92 14.14 8.97 -10.98
N THR A 93 14.52 7.69 -11.12
CA THR A 93 13.82 6.77 -12.02
C THR A 93 12.52 6.31 -11.36
N LYS A 94 11.40 6.82 -11.86
CA LYS A 94 10.06 6.55 -11.32
C LYS A 94 9.11 6.11 -12.43
N PRO A 95 7.99 5.44 -12.10
CA PRO A 95 6.94 5.14 -13.05
C PRO A 95 6.41 6.40 -13.73
N GLU A 96 6.07 6.30 -15.02
CA GLU A 96 5.67 7.43 -15.85
C GLU A 96 4.47 8.21 -15.27
N TYR A 97 3.50 7.49 -14.71
CA TYR A 97 2.26 8.09 -14.20
C TYR A 97 2.31 8.40 -12.69
N LEU A 98 3.43 8.19 -12.02
CA LEU A 98 3.58 8.55 -10.60
C LEU A 98 3.72 10.07 -10.47
N HIS A 99 2.71 10.72 -9.92
CA HIS A 99 2.67 12.16 -9.72
C HIS A 99 1.98 12.55 -8.41
N VAL A 100 2.24 13.75 -7.92
CA VAL A 100 1.54 14.29 -6.76
C VAL A 100 0.10 14.63 -7.13
N PHE A 101 -0.85 14.17 -6.31
CA PHE A 101 -2.23 14.62 -6.43
C PHE A 101 -2.29 16.14 -6.22
N ARG A 102 -2.86 16.86 -7.17
CA ARG A 102 -3.10 18.30 -7.07
C ARG A 102 -4.47 18.54 -6.47
N GLU A 103 -4.53 19.35 -5.41
CA GLU A 103 -5.81 19.67 -4.82
C GLU A 103 -6.79 20.27 -5.83
N ILE A 104 -8.05 19.92 -5.69
CA ILE A 104 -9.13 20.39 -6.56
C ILE A 104 -10.07 21.28 -5.74
N ASN A 105 -10.10 22.54 -6.11
CA ASN A 105 -10.98 23.55 -5.53
C ASN A 105 -12.24 23.73 -6.40
N GLY A 106 -13.29 22.95 -6.12
CA GLY A 106 -14.59 23.02 -6.79
C GLY A 106 -15.71 23.41 -5.81
N VAL A 107 -16.93 22.96 -6.10
CA VAL A 107 -18.06 23.06 -5.15
C VAL A 107 -17.72 22.32 -3.86
N HIS A 108 -17.02 21.21 -3.97
CA HIS A 108 -16.41 20.50 -2.86
C HIS A 108 -14.89 20.53 -3.01
N HIS A 109 -14.19 20.76 -1.91
CA HIS A 109 -12.74 20.80 -1.89
C HIS A 109 -12.18 19.39 -1.70
N ALA A 110 -11.31 18.95 -2.61
CA ALA A 110 -10.50 17.74 -2.48
C ALA A 110 -9.06 18.14 -2.12
N PRO A 111 -8.67 18.09 -0.84
CA PRO A 111 -7.34 18.52 -0.41
C PRO A 111 -6.26 17.51 -0.83
N SER A 112 -5.07 18.02 -1.15
CA SER A 112 -3.86 17.21 -1.24
C SER A 112 -3.24 17.11 0.16
N THR A 113 -3.25 15.90 0.73
CA THR A 113 -2.72 15.65 2.08
C THR A 113 -1.33 15.04 2.00
N PRO A 114 -0.42 15.34 2.97
CA PRO A 114 0.92 14.79 2.96
C PRO A 114 0.91 13.29 3.23
N GLY A 115 1.90 12.57 2.68
CA GLY A 115 2.14 11.16 2.93
C GLY A 115 3.25 10.66 2.02
N ASP A 116 4.20 9.93 2.57
CA ASP A 116 5.27 9.29 1.80
C ASP A 116 4.97 7.81 1.55
N LEU A 117 4.38 7.14 2.56
CA LEU A 117 3.98 5.73 2.48
C LEU A 117 2.54 5.56 2.93
N LEU A 118 1.81 4.69 2.24
CA LEU A 118 0.50 4.17 2.62
C LEU A 118 0.59 2.67 2.83
N TYR A 119 0.09 2.18 3.95
CA TYR A 119 -0.12 0.76 4.18
C TYR A 119 -1.62 0.47 4.17
N HIS A 120 -2.09 -0.28 3.18
CA HIS A 120 -3.43 -0.83 3.15
C HIS A 120 -3.40 -2.26 3.70
N ILE A 121 -3.71 -2.40 4.98
CA ILE A 121 -3.70 -3.66 5.71
C ILE A 121 -5.11 -4.22 5.72
N ARG A 122 -5.29 -5.49 5.33
CA ARG A 122 -6.58 -6.14 5.23
C ARG A 122 -6.55 -7.51 5.90
N ALA A 123 -7.63 -7.87 6.60
CA ALA A 123 -7.79 -9.19 7.21
C ALA A 123 -9.26 -9.53 7.48
N ALA A 124 -9.55 -10.80 7.76
CA ALA A 124 -10.86 -11.22 8.25
C ALA A 124 -11.18 -10.65 9.65
N ARG A 125 -10.13 -10.26 10.41
CA ARG A 125 -10.24 -9.81 11.80
C ARG A 125 -9.42 -8.53 12.01
N MET A 126 -10.00 -7.56 12.73
CA MET A 126 -9.35 -6.27 13.01
C MET A 126 -8.09 -6.41 13.88
N ASP A 127 -8.04 -7.38 14.79
CA ASP A 127 -6.86 -7.61 15.64
C ASP A 127 -5.62 -8.00 14.85
N LEU A 128 -5.76 -8.71 13.71
CA LEU A 128 -4.66 -8.99 12.79
C LEU A 128 -4.16 -7.73 12.09
N CYS A 129 -5.08 -6.87 11.65
CA CYS A 129 -4.72 -5.58 11.07
C CYS A 129 -3.98 -4.71 12.09
N PHE A 130 -4.49 -4.65 13.31
CA PHE A 130 -3.89 -3.87 14.40
C PHE A 130 -2.49 -4.38 14.77
N GLU A 131 -2.33 -5.70 14.91
CA GLU A 131 -1.03 -6.30 15.24
C GLU A 131 -0.01 -6.00 14.14
N LEU A 132 -0.38 -6.13 12.85
CA LEU A 132 0.54 -5.82 11.75
C LEU A 132 0.88 -4.33 11.73
N ALA A 133 -0.09 -3.42 11.86
CA ALA A 133 0.15 -1.98 11.92
C ALA A 133 1.10 -1.62 13.08
N SER A 134 0.90 -2.22 14.25
CA SER A 134 1.75 -2.02 15.43
C SER A 134 3.19 -2.49 15.17
N ARG A 135 3.38 -3.62 14.50
CA ARG A 135 4.72 -4.12 14.15
C ARG A 135 5.39 -3.27 13.09
N ILE A 136 4.67 -2.80 12.09
CA ILE A 136 5.18 -1.86 11.09
C ILE A 136 5.69 -0.58 11.79
N LEU A 137 4.87 0.02 12.64
CA LEU A 137 5.27 1.24 13.37
C LEU A 137 6.40 1.00 14.35
N SER A 138 6.44 -0.16 15.02
CA SER A 138 7.55 -0.52 15.92
C SER A 138 8.87 -0.67 15.17
N ASP A 139 8.85 -1.27 13.96
CA ASP A 139 10.04 -1.45 13.14
C ASP A 139 10.55 -0.12 12.56
N LEU A 140 9.63 0.71 12.07
CA LEU A 140 9.95 2.05 11.56
C LEU A 140 10.41 3.03 12.66
N GLY A 141 9.91 2.87 13.88
CA GLY A 141 10.28 3.66 15.04
C GLY A 141 10.23 5.17 14.77
N ASN A 142 11.28 5.87 15.11
CA ASN A 142 11.41 7.33 14.92
C ASN A 142 11.76 7.74 13.48
N SER A 143 11.78 6.82 12.53
CA SER A 143 12.09 7.13 11.13
C SER A 143 10.90 7.72 10.38
N VAL A 144 9.70 7.60 10.93
CA VAL A 144 8.46 8.11 10.33
C VAL A 144 7.60 8.85 11.35
N SER A 145 6.68 9.65 10.83
CA SER A 145 5.59 10.26 11.60
C SER A 145 4.26 9.79 10.99
N VAL A 146 3.34 9.35 11.85
CA VAL A 146 1.99 8.97 11.41
C VAL A 146 1.21 10.23 11.07
N VAL A 147 0.68 10.29 9.86
CA VAL A 147 -0.17 11.38 9.37
C VAL A 147 -1.63 11.05 9.56
N ASP A 148 -2.00 9.81 9.21
CA ASP A 148 -3.38 9.35 9.31
C ASP A 148 -3.44 7.85 9.59
N SER A 149 -4.51 7.43 10.28
CA SER A 149 -4.79 6.01 10.54
C SER A 149 -6.31 5.81 10.59
N VAL A 150 -6.84 5.20 9.53
CA VAL A 150 -8.28 4.95 9.39
C VAL A 150 -8.55 3.46 9.48
N GLN A 151 -9.49 3.07 10.37
CA GLN A 151 -9.98 1.72 10.47
C GLN A 151 -11.26 1.60 9.65
N GLY A 152 -11.28 0.60 8.75
CA GLY A 152 -12.43 0.25 7.92
C GLY A 152 -13.01 -1.11 8.28
N PHE A 153 -14.28 -1.28 8.04
CA PHE A 153 -14.96 -2.55 8.21
C PHE A 153 -15.98 -2.76 7.09
N ARG A 154 -16.20 -4.03 6.72
CA ARG A 154 -17.24 -4.41 5.78
C ARG A 154 -18.60 -4.21 6.43
N TYR A 155 -19.40 -3.31 5.86
CA TYR A 155 -20.71 -3.00 6.39
C TYR A 155 -21.79 -3.80 5.68
N PHE A 156 -22.68 -4.41 6.48
CA PHE A 156 -23.88 -5.12 6.12
C PHE A 156 -23.72 -6.03 4.87
N ASP A 157 -24.35 -5.74 3.77
CA ASP A 157 -24.41 -6.52 2.53
C ASP A 157 -23.57 -5.83 1.43
N ASP A 158 -22.29 -5.55 1.75
CA ASP A 158 -21.36 -4.81 0.89
C ASP A 158 -21.88 -3.43 0.46
N ARG A 159 -22.49 -2.71 1.40
CA ARG A 159 -23.00 -1.36 1.21
C ARG A 159 -22.09 -0.34 1.88
N ASP A 160 -22.16 0.89 1.37
CA ASP A 160 -21.68 2.03 2.14
C ASP A 160 -22.63 2.37 3.30
N LEU A 161 -22.23 3.28 4.19
CA LEU A 161 -23.08 3.70 5.34
C LEU A 161 -24.33 4.48 4.93
N LEU A 162 -24.43 4.90 3.67
CA LEU A 162 -25.60 5.57 3.10
C LEU A 162 -26.61 4.56 2.53
N GLY A 163 -26.21 3.29 2.41
CA GLY A 163 -27.04 2.18 1.94
C GLY A 163 -26.88 1.85 0.45
N PHE A 164 -25.97 2.48 -0.27
CA PHE A 164 -25.69 2.15 -1.66
C PHE A 164 -24.83 0.89 -1.75
N VAL A 165 -25.14 0.02 -2.72
CA VAL A 165 -24.29 -1.12 -3.05
C VAL A 165 -23.05 -0.59 -3.75
N ASP A 166 -21.89 -0.89 -3.19
CA ASP A 166 -20.60 -0.44 -3.73
C ASP A 166 -19.95 -1.51 -4.61
N GLY A 167 -19.11 -1.07 -5.55
CA GLY A 167 -18.27 -1.95 -6.36
C GLY A 167 -19.02 -2.69 -7.50
N THR A 168 -20.25 -2.33 -7.86
CA THR A 168 -21.02 -3.01 -8.92
C THR A 168 -20.38 -2.91 -10.31
N GLU A 169 -19.62 -1.83 -10.57
CA GLU A 169 -18.92 -1.57 -11.82
C GLU A 169 -17.41 -1.91 -11.77
N ASN A 170 -16.95 -2.48 -10.65
CA ASN A 170 -15.55 -2.86 -10.55
C ASN A 170 -15.20 -3.96 -11.56
N PRO A 171 -14.06 -3.85 -12.25
CA PRO A 171 -13.60 -4.88 -13.17
C PRO A 171 -13.34 -6.19 -12.43
N VAL A 172 -13.56 -7.33 -13.11
CA VAL A 172 -13.37 -8.66 -12.55
C VAL A 172 -12.46 -9.51 -13.42
N ALA A 173 -11.86 -10.54 -12.84
CA ALA A 173 -10.99 -11.50 -13.52
C ALA A 173 -9.86 -10.79 -14.28
N GLN A 174 -9.65 -11.07 -15.57
CA GLN A 174 -8.56 -10.49 -16.36
C GLN A 174 -8.66 -8.96 -16.45
N ALA A 175 -9.88 -8.42 -16.54
CA ALA A 175 -10.08 -6.96 -16.58
C ALA A 175 -9.63 -6.27 -15.28
N ALA A 176 -9.71 -6.94 -14.12
CA ALA A 176 -9.17 -6.41 -12.87
C ALA A 176 -7.64 -6.37 -12.90
N VAL A 177 -6.99 -7.42 -13.41
CA VAL A 177 -5.53 -7.47 -13.60
C VAL A 177 -5.08 -6.35 -14.53
N ASP A 178 -5.73 -6.21 -15.69
CA ASP A 178 -5.39 -5.21 -16.70
C ASP A 178 -5.61 -3.77 -16.21
N ALA A 179 -6.53 -3.58 -15.25
CA ALA A 179 -6.81 -2.27 -14.65
C ALA A 179 -5.91 -1.94 -13.45
N THR A 180 -5.21 -2.93 -12.89
CA THR A 180 -4.44 -2.74 -11.64
C THR A 180 -2.94 -2.89 -11.79
N LEU A 181 -2.47 -3.66 -12.78
CA LEU A 181 -1.04 -3.88 -12.98
C LEU A 181 -0.51 -3.12 -14.17
N ILE A 182 0.70 -2.58 -14.00
CA ILE A 182 1.46 -1.96 -15.08
C ILE A 182 1.86 -3.06 -16.07
N GLY A 183 1.50 -2.89 -17.33
CA GLY A 183 1.83 -3.79 -18.43
C GLY A 183 3.02 -3.33 -19.26
N ASP A 184 2.89 -3.49 -20.56
CA ASP A 184 3.95 -3.18 -21.52
C ASP A 184 4.14 -1.66 -21.76
N GLU A 185 3.21 -0.84 -21.26
CA GLU A 185 3.26 0.63 -21.36
C GLU A 185 4.43 1.21 -20.55
N ASP A 186 4.88 0.55 -19.48
CA ASP A 186 6.08 0.91 -18.74
C ASP A 186 6.88 -0.34 -18.35
N MET A 187 7.63 -0.87 -19.30
CA MET A 187 8.39 -2.11 -19.18
C MET A 187 9.35 -2.16 -17.98
N VAL A 188 9.84 -1.00 -17.53
CA VAL A 188 10.77 -0.93 -16.38
C VAL A 188 10.03 -1.27 -15.08
N PHE A 189 8.75 -0.94 -15.01
CA PHE A 189 7.89 -1.11 -13.86
C PHE A 189 6.79 -2.15 -14.08
N ALA A 190 6.87 -2.93 -15.16
CA ALA A 190 5.88 -3.96 -15.46
C ALA A 190 5.67 -4.92 -14.28
N GLY A 191 4.40 -5.22 -14.00
CA GLY A 191 3.96 -6.00 -12.82
C GLY A 191 3.88 -5.19 -11.52
N GLY A 192 4.17 -3.89 -11.54
CA GLY A 192 3.78 -2.94 -10.51
C GLY A 192 2.32 -2.53 -10.62
N SER A 193 1.84 -1.67 -9.74
CA SER A 193 0.46 -1.15 -9.74
C SER A 193 0.39 0.28 -9.21
#